data_c8acdb595fa9276565197b6a3c6e850b
#
_entry.id   c8acdb595fa9276565197b6a3c6e850b
#
_cell.length_a   1.000
_cell.length_b   1.000
_cell.length_c   1.000
_cell.angle_alpha   90.00
_cell.angle_beta   90.00
_cell.angle_gamma   90.00
#
_symmetry.space_group_name_H-M   'P 1'
#
loop_
_entity.id
_entity.type
_entity.pdbx_description
1 polymer ?
#
loop_
_entity_poly.entity_id
_entity_poly.type
_entity_poly.pdbx_seq_one_letter_code
_entity_poly.pdbx_strand_id
1 'polypeptide(L)'
;MTYTVEAEGICKSFSGHAVLDHVDLAVETGSVLALLGPNGAGKTTMVRILATLMRPDAGTATIAGHDLRTDPGGVKQSISLTGQFAAVDEILTGRENLVLVARLRHLRQPGAIADELLRRFSLTEAGGRRAATYSGGMRRRLDIAMSLIGDPPVIFLDEPTSGLDPEARIEVWQAVRELAQGGTTVLLTTQYLDEAEQLADRIAILHQGRIIVNGTLAELRQLLPPAKVEYVEKQPSLEDVFFAVVGDRSEDATTSKN
;
A
#
# COMPACT_ATOMS: atom_id res chain seq x y z
N MET A 1 -12.03 -20.45 -1.31
CA MET A 1 -11.23 -19.22 -1.49
C MET A 1 -10.16 -19.56 -2.50
N THR A 2 -9.91 -18.66 -3.45
CA THR A 2 -8.86 -18.85 -4.45
C THR A 2 -7.74 -17.86 -4.12
N TYR A 3 -6.51 -18.35 -4.06
CA TYR A 3 -5.34 -17.50 -3.79
C TYR A 3 -4.61 -17.20 -5.10
N THR A 4 -4.18 -15.96 -5.27
CA THR A 4 -3.37 -15.55 -6.42
C THR A 4 -1.87 -15.56 -6.09
N VAL A 5 -1.51 -15.40 -4.81
CA VAL A 5 -0.13 -15.55 -4.32
C VAL A 5 -0.15 -16.58 -3.20
N GLU A 6 0.68 -17.60 -3.33
CA GLU A 6 0.89 -18.62 -2.31
C GLU A 6 2.40 -18.84 -2.16
N ALA A 7 2.89 -18.78 -0.94
CA ALA A 7 4.29 -19.02 -0.60
C ALA A 7 4.35 -19.93 0.62
N GLU A 8 5.19 -20.97 0.55
CA GLU A 8 5.32 -21.99 1.58
C GLU A 8 6.78 -22.18 1.96
N GLY A 9 7.07 -22.08 3.25
CA GLY A 9 8.36 -22.34 3.85
C GLY A 9 9.51 -21.49 3.30
N ILE A 10 9.24 -20.24 2.90
CA ILE A 10 10.25 -19.37 2.32
C ILE A 10 11.33 -19.05 3.35
N CYS A 11 12.56 -19.44 3.01
CA CYS A 11 13.76 -19.14 3.79
C CYS A 11 14.73 -18.26 2.98
N LYS A 12 15.40 -17.33 3.67
CA LYS A 12 16.48 -16.54 3.11
C LYS A 12 17.47 -16.09 4.16
N SER A 13 18.75 -16.31 3.88
CA SER A 13 19.85 -15.87 4.74
C SER A 13 20.85 -15.03 3.97
N PHE A 14 21.50 -14.08 4.65
CA PHE A 14 22.61 -13.30 4.14
C PHE A 14 23.78 -13.36 5.12
N SER A 15 24.93 -13.77 4.64
CA SER A 15 26.16 -13.87 5.46
C SER A 15 25.95 -14.64 6.78
N GLY A 16 25.14 -15.71 6.74
CA GLY A 16 24.83 -16.55 7.91
C GLY A 16 23.70 -16.01 8.81
N HIS A 17 23.14 -14.84 8.54
CA HIS A 17 22.00 -14.32 9.28
C HIS A 17 20.69 -14.64 8.56
N ALA A 18 19.79 -15.36 9.22
CA ALA A 18 18.46 -15.64 8.70
C ALA A 18 17.63 -14.36 8.67
N VAL A 19 17.12 -13.99 7.48
CA VAL A 19 16.25 -12.82 7.25
C VAL A 19 14.82 -13.28 7.04
N LEU A 20 14.59 -14.44 6.44
CA LEU A 20 13.31 -15.13 6.38
C LEU A 20 13.50 -16.56 6.86
N ASP A 21 12.61 -17.03 7.70
CA ASP A 21 12.69 -18.32 8.34
C ASP A 21 11.32 -19.01 8.30
N HIS A 22 11.14 -19.91 7.32
CA HIS A 22 9.93 -20.69 7.06
C HIS A 22 8.67 -19.81 6.98
N VAL A 23 8.70 -18.79 6.10
CA VAL A 23 7.59 -17.86 5.93
C VAL A 23 6.55 -18.47 5.00
N ASP A 24 5.32 -18.63 5.53
CA ASP A 24 4.12 -18.99 4.77
C ASP A 24 3.25 -17.74 4.57
N LEU A 25 2.80 -17.50 3.32
CA LEU A 25 1.99 -16.34 2.97
C LEU A 25 1.01 -16.70 1.86
N ALA A 26 -0.25 -16.32 2.03
CA ALA A 26 -1.26 -16.47 0.99
C ALA A 26 -2.06 -15.17 0.83
N VAL A 27 -2.29 -14.75 -0.43
CA VAL A 27 -3.09 -13.56 -0.77
C VAL A 27 -4.28 -14.00 -1.60
N GLU A 28 -5.47 -13.70 -1.10
CA GLU A 28 -6.72 -14.00 -1.81
C GLU A 28 -6.84 -13.16 -3.09
N THR A 29 -7.45 -13.75 -4.12
CA THR A 29 -7.65 -13.07 -5.41
C THR A 29 -8.47 -11.80 -5.23
N GLY A 30 -7.97 -10.68 -5.76
CA GLY A 30 -8.65 -9.37 -5.71
C GLY A 30 -8.67 -8.72 -4.33
N SER A 31 -7.85 -9.19 -3.38
CA SER A 31 -7.74 -8.61 -2.05
C SER A 31 -6.44 -7.85 -1.83
N VAL A 32 -6.39 -7.10 -0.75
CA VAL A 32 -5.19 -6.41 -0.25
C VAL A 32 -4.66 -7.14 0.98
N LEU A 33 -3.44 -7.66 0.88
CA LEU A 33 -2.70 -8.15 2.05
C LEU A 33 -1.60 -7.17 2.43
N ALA A 34 -1.60 -6.72 3.68
CA ALA A 34 -0.49 -5.93 4.23
C ALA A 34 0.50 -6.84 4.96
N LEU A 35 1.75 -6.85 4.51
CA LEU A 35 2.88 -7.43 5.22
C LEU A 35 3.47 -6.36 6.14
N LEU A 36 3.00 -6.33 7.38
CA LEU A 36 3.35 -5.35 8.41
C LEU A 36 4.58 -5.82 9.20
N GLY A 37 5.49 -4.91 9.51
CA GLY A 37 6.61 -5.22 10.39
C GLY A 37 7.64 -4.09 10.47
N PRO A 38 8.53 -4.11 11.47
CA PRO A 38 9.58 -3.10 11.61
C PRO A 38 10.59 -3.16 10.46
N ASN A 39 11.44 -2.14 10.38
CA ASN A 39 12.55 -2.13 9.44
C ASN A 39 13.50 -3.30 9.76
N GLY A 40 13.98 -3.97 8.71
CA GLY A 40 14.83 -5.15 8.85
C GLY A 40 14.10 -6.47 9.13
N ALA A 41 12.76 -6.48 9.25
CA ALA A 41 11.99 -7.71 9.48
C ALA A 41 12.02 -8.72 8.31
N GLY A 42 12.41 -8.29 7.10
CA GLY A 42 12.46 -9.14 5.91
C GLY A 42 11.40 -8.83 4.86
N LYS A 43 10.56 -7.79 5.05
CA LYS A 43 9.47 -7.41 4.14
C LYS A 43 9.90 -7.25 2.68
N THR A 44 10.86 -6.36 2.44
CA THR A 44 11.43 -6.13 1.09
C THR A 44 12.10 -7.38 0.52
N THR A 45 12.71 -8.21 1.36
CA THR A 45 13.30 -9.48 0.94
C THR A 45 12.22 -10.44 0.43
N MET A 46 11.10 -10.55 1.16
CA MET A 46 9.94 -11.36 0.74
C MET A 46 9.38 -10.88 -0.60
N VAL A 47 9.13 -9.58 -0.75
CA VAL A 47 8.66 -8.99 -2.01
C VAL A 47 9.64 -9.24 -3.16
N ARG A 48 10.94 -9.09 -2.95
CA ARG A 48 11.96 -9.36 -4.00
C ARG A 48 11.99 -10.82 -4.41
N ILE A 49 11.76 -11.75 -3.49
CA ILE A 49 11.64 -13.17 -3.80
C ILE A 49 10.42 -13.43 -4.66
N LEU A 50 9.23 -12.96 -4.23
CA LEU A 50 7.98 -13.13 -4.96
C LEU A 50 8.02 -12.45 -6.35
N ALA A 51 8.72 -11.31 -6.45
CA ALA A 51 8.93 -10.62 -7.72
C ALA A 51 10.04 -11.24 -8.61
N THR A 52 10.57 -12.42 -8.25
CA THR A 52 11.66 -13.11 -8.99
C THR A 52 12.98 -12.34 -9.06
N LEU A 53 13.16 -11.29 -8.27
CA LEU A 53 14.40 -10.51 -8.22
C LEU A 53 15.45 -11.14 -7.32
N MET A 54 15.06 -12.11 -6.50
CA MET A 54 15.92 -12.84 -5.59
C MET A 54 15.45 -14.29 -5.46
N ARG A 55 16.40 -15.23 -5.40
CA ARG A 55 16.07 -16.64 -5.14
C ARG A 55 15.96 -16.91 -3.65
N PRO A 56 14.94 -17.62 -3.18
CA PRO A 56 14.90 -18.14 -1.83
C PRO A 56 15.98 -19.22 -1.66
N ASP A 57 16.40 -19.46 -0.43
CA ASP A 57 17.32 -20.54 -0.09
C ASP A 57 16.55 -21.87 0.09
N ALA A 58 15.29 -21.78 0.56
CA ALA A 58 14.34 -22.89 0.64
C ALA A 58 12.91 -22.38 0.48
N GLY A 59 11.96 -23.32 0.31
CA GLY A 59 10.54 -23.03 0.11
C GLY A 59 10.16 -22.88 -1.36
N THR A 60 8.86 -22.70 -1.59
CA THR A 60 8.25 -22.56 -2.90
C THR A 60 7.24 -21.42 -2.91
N ALA A 61 6.96 -20.86 -4.08
CA ALA A 61 5.85 -19.91 -4.24
C ALA A 61 5.22 -20.05 -5.62
N THR A 62 3.90 -19.82 -5.66
CA THR A 62 3.09 -19.78 -6.87
C THR A 62 2.41 -18.42 -6.96
N ILE A 63 2.47 -17.77 -8.10
CA ILE A 63 1.89 -16.44 -8.33
C ILE A 63 1.10 -16.49 -9.63
N ALA A 64 -0.20 -16.21 -9.54
CA ALA A 64 -1.14 -16.29 -10.65
C ALA A 64 -1.05 -17.65 -11.41
N GLY A 65 -0.83 -18.75 -10.68
CA GLY A 65 -0.69 -20.09 -11.23
C GLY A 65 0.69 -20.45 -11.78
N HIS A 66 1.67 -19.53 -11.73
CA HIS A 66 3.03 -19.75 -12.18
C HIS A 66 3.98 -20.02 -11.00
N ASP A 67 4.70 -21.13 -11.04
CA ASP A 67 5.68 -21.46 -10.01
C ASP A 67 6.95 -20.60 -10.14
N LEU A 68 7.39 -20.04 -9.02
CA LEU A 68 8.50 -19.09 -8.94
C LEU A 68 9.82 -19.64 -9.51
N ARG A 69 10.07 -20.93 -9.37
CA ARG A 69 11.33 -21.60 -9.74
C ARG A 69 11.28 -22.17 -11.13
N THR A 70 10.17 -22.79 -11.54
CA THR A 70 10.05 -23.50 -12.82
C THR A 70 9.50 -22.60 -13.92
N ASP A 71 8.71 -21.58 -13.61
CA ASP A 71 8.16 -20.60 -14.56
C ASP A 71 8.31 -19.14 -14.10
N PRO A 72 9.53 -18.66 -13.84
CA PRO A 72 9.74 -17.25 -13.46
C PRO A 72 9.36 -16.27 -14.57
N GLY A 73 9.26 -16.73 -15.82
CA GLY A 73 8.79 -15.93 -16.95
C GLY A 73 7.32 -15.60 -16.85
N GLY A 74 6.48 -16.60 -16.57
CA GLY A 74 5.06 -16.45 -16.32
C GLY A 74 4.79 -15.56 -15.10
N VAL A 75 5.54 -15.77 -14.00
CA VAL A 75 5.46 -14.89 -12.83
C VAL A 75 5.71 -13.43 -13.22
N LYS A 76 6.82 -13.12 -13.94
CA LYS A 76 7.15 -11.74 -14.36
C LYS A 76 6.09 -11.08 -15.24
N GLN A 77 5.40 -11.86 -16.04
CA GLN A 77 4.31 -11.36 -16.89
C GLN A 77 3.04 -11.06 -16.09
N SER A 78 2.84 -11.77 -14.97
CA SER A 78 1.66 -11.68 -14.11
C SER A 78 1.77 -10.66 -12.99
N ILE A 79 2.94 -10.04 -12.80
CA ILE A 79 3.17 -9.11 -11.70
C ILE A 79 3.55 -7.71 -12.18
N SER A 80 3.33 -6.75 -11.31
CA SER A 80 4.04 -5.49 -11.30
C SER A 80 4.61 -5.21 -9.92
N LEU A 81 5.73 -4.50 -9.87
CA LEU A 81 6.39 -4.12 -8.62
C LEU A 81 6.64 -2.62 -8.61
N THR A 82 6.14 -1.97 -7.59
CA THR A 82 6.47 -0.59 -7.26
C THR A 82 7.38 -0.62 -6.03
N GLY A 83 8.64 -0.28 -6.23
CA GLY A 83 9.66 -0.29 -5.17
C GLY A 83 9.56 0.90 -4.22
N GLN A 84 10.46 0.95 -3.25
CA GLN A 84 10.55 2.06 -2.29
C GLN A 84 10.86 3.41 -2.98
N PHE A 85 11.62 3.39 -4.09
CA PHE A 85 11.87 4.56 -4.93
C PHE A 85 11.04 4.48 -6.19
N ALA A 86 10.36 5.58 -6.53
CA ALA A 86 9.58 5.67 -7.75
C ALA A 86 10.47 5.47 -8.99
N ALA A 87 10.02 4.60 -9.91
CA ALA A 87 10.70 4.33 -11.18
C ALA A 87 10.35 5.37 -12.26
N VAL A 88 10.00 6.59 -11.85
CA VAL A 88 9.57 7.68 -12.72
C VAL A 88 10.80 8.40 -13.28
N ASP A 89 10.84 8.55 -14.61
CA ASP A 89 11.83 9.40 -15.26
C ASP A 89 11.44 10.88 -15.07
N GLU A 90 12.27 11.61 -14.34
CA GLU A 90 12.03 13.01 -13.99
C GLU A 90 12.15 13.98 -15.19
N ILE A 91 12.86 13.60 -16.25
CA ILE A 91 13.04 14.41 -17.46
C ILE A 91 11.75 14.40 -18.30
N LEU A 92 11.06 13.26 -18.31
CA LEU A 92 9.81 13.07 -19.03
C LEU A 92 8.64 13.73 -18.31
N THR A 93 7.59 14.04 -19.05
CA THR A 93 6.30 14.41 -18.49
C THR A 93 5.61 13.19 -17.88
N GLY A 94 4.59 13.41 -17.03
CA GLY A 94 3.80 12.29 -16.49
C GLY A 94 3.21 11.42 -17.58
N ARG A 95 2.68 12.04 -18.63
CA ARG A 95 2.12 11.34 -19.79
C ARG A 95 3.17 10.54 -20.56
N GLU A 96 4.35 11.10 -20.79
CA GLU A 96 5.43 10.43 -21.50
C GLU A 96 5.96 9.22 -20.73
N ASN A 97 6.03 9.26 -19.39
CA ASN A 97 6.36 8.11 -18.56
C ASN A 97 5.39 6.95 -18.80
N LEU A 98 4.09 7.21 -18.77
CA LEU A 98 3.06 6.18 -19.02
C LEU A 98 3.13 5.64 -20.44
N VAL A 99 3.27 6.51 -21.42
CA VAL A 99 3.42 6.13 -22.84
C VAL A 99 4.66 5.26 -23.06
N LEU A 100 5.78 5.59 -22.40
CA LEU A 100 7.03 4.82 -22.49
C LEU A 100 6.81 3.39 -21.99
N VAL A 101 6.22 3.22 -20.81
CA VAL A 101 5.97 1.88 -20.22
C VAL A 101 4.99 1.08 -21.09
N ALA A 102 3.91 1.71 -21.59
CA ALA A 102 2.96 1.06 -22.47
C ALA A 102 3.61 0.57 -23.78
N ARG A 103 4.55 1.35 -24.34
CA ARG A 103 5.35 0.95 -25.50
C ARG A 103 6.31 -0.19 -25.19
N LEU A 104 6.99 -0.16 -24.05
CA LEU A 104 7.88 -1.23 -23.60
C LEU A 104 7.14 -2.56 -23.40
N ARG A 105 5.86 -2.48 -23.01
CA ARG A 105 4.97 -3.64 -22.93
C ARG A 105 4.28 -3.99 -24.26
N HIS A 106 4.66 -3.35 -25.37
CA HIS A 106 4.12 -3.58 -26.72
C HIS A 106 2.59 -3.42 -26.81
N LEU A 107 1.99 -2.59 -25.96
CA LEU A 107 0.55 -2.39 -25.95
C LEU A 107 0.11 -1.50 -27.11
N ARG A 108 -1.12 -1.75 -27.61
CA ARG A 108 -1.76 -0.91 -28.61
C ARG A 108 -2.28 0.38 -27.96
N GLN A 109 -2.24 1.46 -28.70
CA GLN A 109 -2.77 2.77 -28.29
C GLN A 109 -2.17 3.30 -26.96
N PRO A 110 -0.82 3.37 -26.82
CA PRO A 110 -0.18 3.77 -25.57
C PRO A 110 -0.61 5.16 -25.07
N GLY A 111 -1.00 6.06 -25.97
CA GLY A 111 -1.51 7.39 -25.63
C GLY A 111 -2.87 7.33 -24.92
N ALA A 112 -3.81 6.50 -25.40
CA ALA A 112 -5.11 6.34 -24.76
C ALA A 112 -5.00 5.70 -23.37
N ILE A 113 -4.11 4.70 -23.21
CA ILE A 113 -3.80 4.09 -21.91
C ILE A 113 -3.25 5.14 -20.95
N ALA A 114 -2.31 5.97 -21.41
CA ALA A 114 -1.74 7.03 -20.59
C ALA A 114 -2.80 8.05 -20.13
N ASP A 115 -3.66 8.50 -21.05
CA ASP A 115 -4.70 9.49 -20.76
C ASP A 115 -5.74 8.93 -19.76
N GLU A 116 -6.11 7.65 -19.88
CA GLU A 116 -7.00 6.98 -18.93
C GLU A 116 -6.36 6.84 -17.54
N LEU A 117 -5.10 6.43 -17.44
CA LEU A 117 -4.39 6.32 -16.18
C LEU A 117 -4.18 7.68 -15.51
N LEU A 118 -3.85 8.74 -16.27
CA LEU A 118 -3.77 10.08 -15.72
C LEU A 118 -5.10 10.53 -15.12
N ARG A 119 -6.22 10.22 -15.78
CA ARG A 119 -7.56 10.52 -15.28
C ARG A 119 -7.85 9.74 -13.99
N ARG A 120 -7.62 8.42 -13.99
CA ARG A 120 -7.88 7.52 -12.85
C ARG A 120 -7.09 7.92 -11.61
N PHE A 121 -5.85 8.37 -11.78
CA PHE A 121 -4.98 8.77 -10.68
C PHE A 121 -4.98 10.28 -10.38
N SER A 122 -5.96 11.02 -10.89
CA SER A 122 -6.10 12.48 -10.68
C SER A 122 -4.83 13.27 -11.04
N LEU A 123 -4.20 12.89 -12.17
CA LEU A 123 -2.98 13.52 -12.70
C LEU A 123 -3.20 14.19 -14.06
N THR A 124 -4.44 14.33 -14.53
CA THR A 124 -4.77 14.85 -15.87
C THR A 124 -4.18 16.25 -16.11
N GLU A 125 -4.38 17.18 -15.18
CA GLU A 125 -3.89 18.56 -15.29
C GLU A 125 -2.35 18.63 -15.25
N ALA A 126 -1.73 17.71 -14.55
CA ALA A 126 -0.28 17.64 -14.43
C ALA A 126 0.39 16.80 -15.52
N GLY A 127 -0.38 16.04 -16.30
CA GLY A 127 0.12 15.06 -17.25
C GLY A 127 1.13 15.61 -18.28
N GLY A 128 0.98 16.87 -18.67
CA GLY A 128 1.91 17.58 -19.57
C GLY A 128 3.13 18.22 -18.91
N ARG A 129 3.22 18.22 -17.57
CA ARG A 129 4.35 18.79 -16.84
C ARG A 129 5.44 17.73 -16.67
N ARG A 130 6.71 18.15 -16.57
CA ARG A 130 7.82 17.23 -16.24
C ARG A 130 7.63 16.65 -14.86
N ALA A 131 7.91 15.35 -14.72
CA ALA A 131 7.76 14.64 -13.45
C ALA A 131 8.72 15.17 -12.36
N ALA A 132 9.84 15.80 -12.71
CA ALA A 132 10.69 16.55 -11.78
C ALA A 132 9.92 17.62 -10.98
N THR A 133 8.83 18.18 -11.53
CA THR A 133 8.01 19.21 -10.88
C THR A 133 6.87 18.66 -10.02
N TYR A 134 6.73 17.32 -9.95
CA TYR A 134 5.68 16.68 -9.17
C TYR A 134 6.01 16.69 -7.68
N SER A 135 4.97 16.79 -6.83
CA SER A 135 5.11 16.48 -5.41
C SER A 135 5.46 15.01 -5.19
N GLY A 136 5.89 14.64 -4.00
CA GLY A 136 6.14 13.24 -3.65
C GLY A 136 4.92 12.35 -3.88
N GLY A 137 3.73 12.79 -3.45
CA GLY A 137 2.47 12.09 -3.66
C GLY A 137 2.11 11.96 -5.15
N MET A 138 2.27 13.01 -5.95
CA MET A 138 2.05 12.94 -7.40
C MET A 138 3.00 11.96 -8.08
N ARG A 139 4.30 11.96 -7.71
CA ARG A 139 5.27 10.98 -8.24
C ARG A 139 4.88 9.55 -7.86
N ARG A 140 4.45 9.35 -6.63
CA ARG A 140 4.02 8.02 -6.18
C ARG A 140 2.77 7.53 -6.88
N ARG A 141 1.76 8.40 -7.07
CA ARG A 141 0.57 8.06 -7.86
C ARG A 141 0.91 7.74 -9.32
N LEU A 142 1.83 8.48 -9.93
CA LEU A 142 2.31 8.19 -11.28
C LEU A 142 3.03 6.82 -11.35
N ASP A 143 3.87 6.50 -10.39
CA ASP A 143 4.59 5.22 -10.29
C ASP A 143 3.61 4.04 -10.14
N ILE A 144 2.59 4.18 -9.29
CA ILE A 144 1.52 3.19 -9.16
C ILE A 144 0.71 3.09 -10.46
N ALA A 145 0.39 4.20 -11.12
CA ALA A 145 -0.28 4.19 -12.42
C ALA A 145 0.54 3.46 -13.49
N MET A 146 1.87 3.67 -13.52
CA MET A 146 2.79 2.94 -14.40
C MET A 146 2.77 1.43 -14.13
N SER A 147 2.62 1.03 -12.88
CA SER A 147 2.56 -0.38 -12.49
C SER A 147 1.31 -1.11 -12.98
N LEU A 148 0.24 -0.38 -13.29
CA LEU A 148 -1.01 -0.93 -13.82
C LEU A 148 -0.98 -1.19 -15.33
N ILE A 149 -0.02 -0.67 -16.04
CA ILE A 149 0.05 -0.81 -17.48
C ILE A 149 0.18 -2.30 -17.84
N GLY A 150 -0.78 -2.80 -18.61
CA GLY A 150 -0.88 -4.21 -19.00
C GLY A 150 -1.72 -5.07 -18.07
N ASP A 151 -2.48 -4.46 -17.16
CA ASP A 151 -3.47 -5.09 -16.28
C ASP A 151 -2.92 -6.33 -15.54
N PRO A 152 -1.83 -6.18 -14.76
CA PRO A 152 -1.25 -7.32 -14.06
C PRO A 152 -2.23 -7.83 -12.99
N PRO A 153 -2.44 -9.16 -12.86
CA PRO A 153 -3.30 -9.73 -11.83
C PRO A 153 -2.78 -9.51 -10.42
N VAL A 154 -1.47 -9.25 -10.25
CA VAL A 154 -0.83 -9.02 -8.96
C VAL A 154 0.04 -7.76 -8.99
N ILE A 155 -0.07 -6.93 -7.96
CA ILE A 155 0.82 -5.78 -7.75
C ILE A 155 1.48 -5.90 -6.38
N PHE A 156 2.80 -5.77 -6.36
CA PHE A 156 3.59 -5.62 -5.15
C PHE A 156 3.93 -4.15 -4.92
N LEU A 157 3.60 -3.63 -3.73
CA LEU A 157 3.90 -2.26 -3.31
C LEU A 157 4.83 -2.30 -2.10
N ASP A 158 6.10 -1.94 -2.30
CA ASP A 158 7.08 -1.92 -1.21
C ASP A 158 7.13 -0.53 -0.55
N GLU A 159 6.54 -0.42 0.66
CA GLU A 159 6.41 0.80 1.45
C GLU A 159 5.82 2.00 0.66
N PRO A 160 4.58 1.89 0.14
CA PRO A 160 4.05 2.83 -0.85
C PRO A 160 3.91 4.27 -0.36
N THR A 161 3.82 4.51 0.94
CA THR A 161 3.65 5.87 1.49
C THR A 161 4.85 6.37 2.30
N SER A 162 5.97 5.64 2.25
CA SER A 162 7.18 6.05 2.97
C SER A 162 7.67 7.43 2.50
N GLY A 163 7.92 8.33 3.47
CA GLY A 163 8.39 9.69 3.18
C GLY A 163 7.35 10.67 2.64
N LEU A 164 6.07 10.28 2.58
CA LEU A 164 4.98 11.17 2.19
C LEU A 164 4.39 11.89 3.40
N ASP A 165 3.90 13.10 3.18
CA ASP A 165 3.07 13.83 4.14
C ASP A 165 1.69 13.16 4.31
N PRO A 166 0.93 13.48 5.37
CA PRO A 166 -0.35 12.82 5.65
C PRO A 166 -1.39 12.96 4.53
N GLU A 167 -1.44 14.09 3.84
CA GLU A 167 -2.39 14.34 2.76
C GLU A 167 -2.07 13.46 1.55
N ALA A 168 -0.81 13.43 1.14
CA ALA A 168 -0.33 12.58 0.06
C ALA A 168 -0.52 11.08 0.35
N ARG A 169 -0.42 10.64 1.64
CA ARG A 169 -0.73 9.25 2.01
C ARG A 169 -2.18 8.89 1.72
N ILE A 170 -3.12 9.76 2.08
CA ILE A 170 -4.56 9.51 1.84
C ILE A 170 -4.83 9.33 0.34
N GLU A 171 -4.21 10.15 -0.51
CA GLU A 171 -4.34 10.04 -1.97
C GLU A 171 -3.80 8.71 -2.51
N VAL A 172 -2.65 8.25 -1.99
CA VAL A 172 -2.08 6.94 -2.35
C VAL A 172 -2.94 5.80 -1.84
N TRP A 173 -3.46 5.88 -0.63
CA TRP A 173 -4.38 4.87 -0.09
C TRP A 173 -5.65 4.74 -0.92
N GLN A 174 -6.22 5.86 -1.35
CA GLN A 174 -7.37 5.84 -2.25
C GLN A 174 -7.06 5.11 -3.56
N ALA A 175 -5.91 5.43 -4.16
CA ALA A 175 -5.46 4.76 -5.37
C ALA A 175 -5.32 3.25 -5.18
N VAL A 176 -4.72 2.79 -4.08
CA VAL A 176 -4.55 1.36 -3.77
C VAL A 176 -5.91 0.65 -3.59
N ARG A 177 -6.87 1.30 -2.90
CA ARG A 177 -8.23 0.74 -2.77
C ARG A 177 -8.93 0.57 -4.12
N GLU A 178 -8.80 1.56 -5.01
CA GLU A 178 -9.38 1.50 -6.35
C GLU A 178 -8.79 0.34 -7.17
N LEU A 179 -7.51 -0.01 -6.97
CA LEU A 179 -6.89 -1.18 -7.59
C LEU A 179 -7.56 -2.48 -7.18
N ALA A 180 -7.71 -2.68 -5.88
CA ALA A 180 -8.32 -3.89 -5.34
C ALA A 180 -9.79 -4.01 -5.74
N GLN A 181 -10.55 -2.90 -5.70
CA GLN A 181 -11.93 -2.86 -6.18
C GLN A 181 -12.05 -3.21 -7.67
N GLY A 182 -11.01 -2.91 -8.46
CA GLY A 182 -10.88 -3.32 -9.87
C GLY A 182 -10.52 -4.79 -10.06
N GLY A 183 -10.36 -5.58 -8.99
CA GLY A 183 -10.04 -7.01 -9.04
C GLY A 183 -8.55 -7.33 -9.03
N THR A 184 -7.67 -6.34 -8.94
CA THR A 184 -6.23 -6.56 -8.83
C THR A 184 -5.86 -7.05 -7.43
N THR A 185 -5.07 -8.12 -7.33
CA THR A 185 -4.54 -8.60 -6.06
C THR A 185 -3.35 -7.75 -5.63
N VAL A 186 -3.35 -7.25 -4.41
CA VAL A 186 -2.31 -6.35 -3.90
C VAL A 186 -1.61 -6.96 -2.69
N LEU A 187 -0.30 -7.07 -2.74
CA LEU A 187 0.56 -7.29 -1.58
C LEU A 187 1.34 -6.02 -1.32
N LEU A 188 1.06 -5.35 -0.21
CA LEU A 188 1.84 -4.19 0.22
C LEU A 188 2.69 -4.51 1.44
N THR A 189 3.87 -3.92 1.52
CA THR A 189 4.67 -3.92 2.74
C THR A 189 4.56 -2.57 3.42
N THR A 190 4.52 -2.58 4.74
CA THR A 190 4.50 -1.33 5.52
C THR A 190 5.07 -1.53 6.93
N GLN A 191 5.50 -0.44 7.54
CA GLN A 191 5.78 -0.34 8.98
C GLN A 191 4.72 0.50 9.71
N TYR A 192 3.80 1.12 8.97
CA TYR A 192 2.77 2.00 9.51
C TYR A 192 1.49 1.22 9.78
N LEU A 193 1.03 1.25 11.03
CA LEU A 193 -0.17 0.54 11.48
C LEU A 193 -1.44 1.12 10.83
N ASP A 194 -1.51 2.44 10.74
CA ASP A 194 -2.60 3.16 10.10
C ASP A 194 -2.78 2.78 8.62
N GLU A 195 -1.69 2.60 7.88
CA GLU A 195 -1.74 2.14 6.50
C GLU A 195 -2.32 0.73 6.39
N ALA A 196 -1.85 -0.20 7.22
CA ALA A 196 -2.37 -1.56 7.25
C ALA A 196 -3.87 -1.59 7.64
N GLU A 197 -4.27 -0.82 8.65
CA GLU A 197 -5.68 -0.71 9.08
C GLU A 197 -6.60 -0.13 7.99
N GLN A 198 -6.09 0.83 7.22
CA GLN A 198 -6.88 1.53 6.21
C GLN A 198 -7.01 0.75 4.90
N LEU A 199 -6.02 -0.05 4.53
CA LEU A 199 -5.95 -0.65 3.21
C LEU A 199 -6.23 -2.16 3.18
N ALA A 200 -5.82 -2.88 4.24
CA ALA A 200 -5.72 -4.32 4.15
C ALA A 200 -7.04 -5.03 4.49
N ASP A 201 -7.39 -6.02 3.67
CA ASP A 201 -8.41 -7.03 3.99
C ASP A 201 -7.84 -8.03 5.02
N ARG A 202 -6.53 -8.35 4.88
CA ARG A 202 -5.78 -9.18 5.82
C ARG A 202 -4.42 -8.58 6.12
N ILE A 203 -3.95 -8.76 7.34
CA ILE A 203 -2.66 -8.26 7.82
C ILE A 203 -1.82 -9.45 8.28
N ALA A 204 -0.63 -9.60 7.70
CA ALA A 204 0.38 -10.54 8.15
C ALA A 204 1.50 -9.76 8.87
N ILE A 205 1.74 -10.07 10.14
CA ILE A 205 2.79 -9.40 10.94
C ILE A 205 4.07 -10.21 10.82
N LEU A 206 5.08 -9.64 10.16
CA LEU A 206 6.41 -10.20 10.01
C LEU A 206 7.34 -9.64 11.09
N HIS A 207 7.90 -10.52 11.92
CA HIS A 207 8.85 -10.16 12.96
C HIS A 207 10.00 -11.17 13.01
N GLN A 208 11.23 -10.70 13.03
CA GLN A 208 12.43 -11.54 13.05
C GLN A 208 12.40 -12.69 12.01
N GLY A 209 11.97 -12.36 10.80
CA GLY A 209 11.93 -13.30 9.68
C GLY A 209 10.78 -14.29 9.71
N ARG A 210 9.84 -14.22 10.63
CA ARG A 210 8.68 -15.13 10.74
C ARG A 210 7.36 -14.36 10.74
N ILE A 211 6.32 -14.94 10.16
CA ILE A 211 4.97 -14.43 10.34
C ILE A 211 4.47 -14.91 11.72
N ILE A 212 4.27 -13.95 12.63
CA ILE A 212 3.80 -14.22 13.98
C ILE A 212 2.29 -14.18 14.11
N VAL A 213 1.61 -13.44 13.23
CA VAL A 213 0.15 -13.33 13.17
C VAL A 213 -0.27 -13.08 11.72
N ASN A 214 -1.39 -13.69 11.31
CA ASN A 214 -2.04 -13.44 10.02
C ASN A 214 -3.56 -13.51 10.22
N GLY A 215 -4.27 -12.43 9.90
CA GLY A 215 -5.71 -12.35 10.06
C GLY A 215 -6.29 -11.04 9.56
N THR A 216 -7.61 -10.93 9.60
CA THR A 216 -8.32 -9.66 9.40
C THR A 216 -8.07 -8.74 10.60
N LEU A 217 -8.28 -7.44 10.45
CA LEU A 217 -8.16 -6.48 11.54
C LEU A 217 -9.06 -6.86 12.74
N ALA A 218 -10.26 -7.39 12.47
CA ALA A 218 -11.19 -7.86 13.50
C ALA A 218 -10.64 -9.06 14.29
N GLU A 219 -10.06 -10.05 13.60
CA GLU A 219 -9.40 -11.21 14.22
C GLU A 219 -8.19 -10.78 15.06
N LEU A 220 -7.36 -9.85 14.55
CA LEU A 220 -6.20 -9.33 15.26
C LEU A 220 -6.59 -8.60 16.55
N ARG A 221 -7.65 -7.82 16.51
CA ARG A 221 -8.16 -7.13 17.71
C ARG A 221 -8.66 -8.08 18.80
N GLN A 222 -9.14 -9.26 18.44
CA GLN A 222 -9.56 -10.29 19.41
C GLN A 222 -8.41 -10.95 20.15
N LEU A 223 -7.17 -10.84 19.66
CA LEU A 223 -5.98 -11.34 20.37
C LEU A 223 -5.65 -10.50 21.61
N LEU A 224 -6.19 -9.28 21.71
CA LEU A 224 -6.02 -8.43 22.90
C LEU A 224 -7.15 -8.72 23.90
N PRO A 225 -6.87 -8.66 25.22
CA PRO A 225 -7.92 -8.70 26.20
C PRO A 225 -8.89 -7.53 25.96
N PRO A 226 -10.21 -7.71 26.27
CA PRO A 226 -11.18 -6.65 26.07
C PRO A 226 -10.70 -5.36 26.73
N ALA A 227 -10.78 -4.25 25.99
CA ALA A 227 -10.33 -2.95 26.48
C ALA A 227 -11.04 -2.64 27.80
N LYS A 228 -10.28 -2.40 28.85
CA LYS A 228 -10.83 -1.83 30.08
C LYS A 228 -11.33 -0.43 29.71
N VAL A 229 -12.64 -0.18 29.85
CA VAL A 229 -13.19 1.15 29.72
C VAL A 229 -12.74 1.90 30.97
N GLU A 230 -11.65 2.66 30.87
CA GLU A 230 -11.32 3.67 31.88
C GLU A 230 -12.20 4.89 31.56
N TYR A 231 -13.16 5.15 32.45
CA TYR A 231 -13.86 6.44 32.47
C TYR A 231 -12.85 7.50 32.92
N VAL A 232 -12.18 8.16 32.00
CA VAL A 232 -11.45 9.38 32.29
C VAL A 232 -12.49 10.48 32.39
N GLU A 233 -12.83 10.90 33.62
CA GLU A 233 -13.57 12.13 33.85
C GLU A 233 -12.77 13.28 33.24
N LYS A 234 -13.20 13.71 32.04
CA LYS A 234 -12.59 14.85 31.37
C LYS A 234 -12.98 16.08 32.17
N GLN A 235 -12.09 16.60 32.99
CA GLN A 235 -12.31 17.90 33.63
C GLN A 235 -12.56 18.94 32.52
N PRO A 236 -13.56 19.81 32.70
CA PRO A 236 -13.85 20.87 31.73
C PRO A 236 -12.58 21.67 31.45
N SER A 237 -12.28 21.85 30.17
CA SER A 237 -11.17 22.69 29.75
C SER A 237 -11.45 24.15 30.07
N LEU A 238 -10.40 24.99 30.17
CA LEU A 238 -10.57 26.43 30.34
C LEU A 238 -11.42 27.03 29.20
N GLU A 239 -11.39 26.41 28.03
CA GLU A 239 -12.20 26.76 26.86
C GLU A 239 -13.67 26.45 27.08
N ASP A 240 -14.01 25.30 27.66
CA ASP A 240 -15.39 24.94 28.03
C ASP A 240 -15.94 25.91 29.10
N VAL A 241 -15.11 26.28 30.10
CA VAL A 241 -15.48 27.29 31.12
C VAL A 241 -15.65 28.65 30.49
N PHE A 242 -14.80 29.06 29.56
CA PHE A 242 -14.92 30.35 28.87
C PHE A 242 -16.22 30.44 28.08
N PHE A 243 -16.57 29.44 27.30
CA PHE A 243 -17.81 29.40 26.52
C PHE A 243 -19.08 29.37 27.42
N ALA A 244 -19.02 28.66 28.54
CA ALA A 244 -20.13 28.66 29.51
C ALA A 244 -20.33 30.02 30.15
N VAL A 245 -19.25 30.76 30.47
CA VAL A 245 -19.34 32.08 31.14
C VAL A 245 -19.64 33.20 30.15
N VAL A 246 -19.15 33.14 28.92
CA VAL A 246 -19.34 34.19 27.90
C VAL A 246 -20.64 33.98 27.13
N GLY A 247 -21.06 32.72 26.90
CA GLY A 247 -22.32 32.38 26.23
C GLY A 247 -23.54 32.80 27.00
N ASP A 248 -23.56 32.69 28.33
CA ASP A 248 -24.66 33.06 29.20
C ASP A 248 -24.90 34.59 29.25
N ARG A 249 -23.93 35.42 28.89
CA ARG A 249 -24.08 36.89 28.87
C ARG A 249 -24.70 37.46 27.59
N SER A 250 -24.86 36.65 26.55
CA SER A 250 -25.49 37.10 25.30
C SER A 250 -27.01 37.00 25.27
N GLU A 251 -27.62 36.25 26.19
CA GLU A 251 -29.09 36.13 26.29
C GLU A 251 -29.76 37.20 27.18
N ASP A 252 -29.03 37.78 28.14
CA ASP A 252 -29.62 38.82 29.06
C ASP A 252 -29.66 40.24 28.49
N ALA A 253 -29.11 40.48 27.31
CA ALA A 253 -29.07 41.83 26.72
C ALA A 253 -30.27 42.16 25.82
N THR A 254 -31.24 41.23 25.65
CA THR A 254 -32.37 41.42 24.72
C THR A 254 -33.72 41.57 25.37
N THR A 255 -33.81 41.64 26.72
CA THR A 255 -35.11 41.75 27.43
C THR A 255 -35.26 43.03 28.26
N SER A 256 -34.67 44.14 27.84
CA SER A 256 -34.92 45.44 28.47
C SER A 256 -35.09 46.54 27.43
N LYS A 257 -36.19 46.45 26.65
CA LYS A 257 -36.87 47.63 26.01
C LYS A 257 -38.25 47.18 25.54
N ASN A 258 -39.21 47.33 26.43
CA ASN A 258 -40.55 47.80 26.10
C ASN A 258 -41.20 48.23 27.42
#